data_f65dff8d2659606300ad87972df0e072
#
_entry.id   f65dff8d2659606300ad87972df0e072
#
_cell.length_a   1.000
_cell.length_b   1.000
_cell.length_c   1.000
_cell.angle_alpha   90.00
_cell.angle_beta   90.00
_cell.angle_gamma   90.00
#
_symmetry.space_group_name_H-M   'P 1'
#
loop_
_entity.id
_entity.type
_entity.pdbx_description
1 polymer ?
#
loop_
_entity_poly.entity_id
_entity_poly.type
_entity_poly.pdbx_seq_one_letter_code
_entity_poly.pdbx_strand_id
1 'polypeptide(L)'
;LEMAVSGAKRMEAFRITISTVQDKMLYDKKEFSIETGKRVQLTFVNNDFPPHNLLIVKPGTADEVANLAIQLANDGFKKQWRPDTPDILWGSTMIDYEEKSFIRCRAIRIL
;
A
#
# COMPACT_ATOMS: atom_id res chain seq x y z
N LEU A 1 -14.49 4.26 -4.38
CA LEU A 1 -14.03 3.94 -5.74
C LEU A 1 -14.83 4.72 -6.76
N GLU A 2 -14.15 5.44 -7.59
CA GLU A 2 -14.78 6.27 -8.59
C GLU A 2 -14.51 5.80 -10.00
N MET A 3 -15.54 5.78 -10.81
CA MET A 3 -15.43 5.43 -12.22
C MET A 3 -15.20 6.69 -13.03
N ALA A 4 -14.09 6.76 -13.69
CA ALA A 4 -13.84 7.84 -14.63
C ALA A 4 -14.48 7.50 -15.96
N VAL A 5 -15.65 8.03 -16.18
CA VAL A 5 -16.31 7.90 -17.46
C VAL A 5 -16.34 9.27 -18.10
N SER A 6 -15.64 9.39 -19.20
CA SER A 6 -15.61 10.62 -19.95
C SER A 6 -16.09 10.30 -21.35
N GLY A 7 -17.32 10.62 -21.62
CA GLY A 7 -17.91 10.29 -22.90
C GLY A 7 -17.86 8.79 -23.18
N ALA A 8 -17.39 8.39 -24.33
CA ALA A 8 -17.35 7.01 -24.74
C ALA A 8 -16.10 6.26 -24.30
N LYS A 9 -15.12 6.95 -23.67
CA LYS A 9 -13.82 6.35 -23.42
C LYS A 9 -13.54 6.22 -21.94
N ARG A 10 -13.26 4.98 -21.51
CA ARG A 10 -12.77 4.72 -20.17
C ARG A 10 -11.28 4.96 -20.09
N MET A 11 -10.83 5.53 -19.00
CA MET A 11 -9.41 5.52 -18.67
C MET A 11 -9.01 4.12 -18.26
N GLU A 12 -7.87 3.68 -18.78
CA GLU A 12 -7.28 2.44 -18.33
C GLU A 12 -6.82 2.55 -16.90
N ALA A 13 -6.95 1.45 -16.15
CA ALA A 13 -6.45 1.39 -14.80
C ALA A 13 -4.94 1.19 -14.81
N PHE A 14 -4.26 1.86 -13.89
CA PHE A 14 -2.89 1.52 -13.54
C PHE A 14 -2.93 0.28 -12.65
N ARG A 15 -2.33 -0.80 -13.11
CA ARG A 15 -2.29 -2.07 -12.37
C ARG A 15 -0.89 -2.34 -11.89
N ILE A 16 -0.77 -2.65 -10.62
CA ILE A 16 0.50 -2.98 -10.01
C ILE A 16 0.32 -4.08 -8.97
N THR A 17 1.26 -5.00 -8.94
CA THR A 17 1.34 -6.02 -7.90
C THR A 17 2.60 -5.78 -7.09
N ILE A 18 2.44 -5.69 -5.78
CA ILE A 18 3.54 -5.55 -4.84
C ILE A 18 3.57 -6.79 -3.97
N SER A 19 4.71 -7.46 -3.90
CA SER A 19 4.87 -8.69 -3.13
C SER A 19 5.96 -8.52 -2.09
N THR A 20 5.83 -9.22 -0.97
CA THR A 20 6.95 -9.36 -0.05
C THR A 20 8.00 -10.26 -0.66
N VAL A 21 9.25 -10.05 -0.28
CA VAL A 21 10.38 -10.91 -0.65
C VAL A 21 10.60 -11.88 0.50
N GLN A 22 10.57 -13.18 0.18
CA GLN A 22 10.68 -14.23 1.18
C GLN A 22 11.98 -14.08 2.00
N ASP A 23 11.87 -14.20 3.32
CA ASP A 23 12.96 -14.13 4.30
C ASP A 23 13.72 -12.79 4.34
N LYS A 24 13.19 -11.74 3.74
CA LYS A 24 13.92 -10.47 3.61
C LYS A 24 13.26 -9.28 4.32
N MET A 25 12.02 -9.39 4.73
CA MET A 25 11.26 -8.27 5.31
C MET A 25 11.20 -7.05 4.38
N LEU A 26 11.14 -7.29 3.09
CA LEU A 26 11.16 -6.26 2.05
C LEU A 26 10.01 -6.47 1.07
N TYR A 27 9.61 -5.37 0.41
CA TYR A 27 8.75 -5.45 -0.77
C TYR A 27 9.59 -5.55 -2.04
N ASP A 28 9.06 -6.19 -3.06
CA ASP A 28 9.73 -6.29 -4.38
C ASP A 28 9.76 -4.94 -5.11
N LYS A 29 8.86 -4.03 -4.76
CA LYS A 29 8.81 -2.67 -5.28
C LYS A 29 8.74 -1.70 -4.10
N LYS A 30 9.65 -0.73 -4.07
CA LYS A 30 9.74 0.23 -2.97
C LYS A 30 9.01 1.53 -3.27
N GLU A 31 8.82 1.84 -4.54
CA GLU A 31 8.12 3.04 -4.97
C GLU A 31 7.52 2.85 -6.35
N PHE A 32 6.54 3.63 -6.66
CA PHE A 32 5.96 3.68 -8.00
C PHE A 32 5.39 5.07 -8.25
N SER A 33 5.24 5.41 -9.53
CA SER A 33 4.67 6.67 -9.95
C SER A 33 3.41 6.43 -10.76
N ILE A 34 2.43 7.29 -10.59
CA ILE A 34 1.18 7.20 -11.30
C ILE A 34 0.61 8.58 -11.57
N GLU A 35 0.03 8.76 -12.74
CA GLU A 35 -0.62 10.01 -13.10
C GLU A 35 -1.83 10.29 -12.22
N THR A 36 -1.97 11.54 -11.79
CA THR A 36 -3.15 12.01 -11.06
C THR A 36 -4.41 11.75 -11.86
N GLY A 37 -5.43 11.24 -11.20
CA GLY A 37 -6.72 10.97 -11.82
C GLY A 37 -6.88 9.57 -12.42
N LYS A 38 -5.79 8.82 -12.59
CA LYS A 38 -5.89 7.43 -13.05
C LYS A 38 -6.50 6.54 -11.99
N ARG A 39 -7.24 5.53 -12.45
CA ARG A 39 -7.69 4.47 -11.56
C ARG A 39 -6.50 3.57 -11.23
N VAL A 40 -6.43 3.13 -9.99
CA VAL A 40 -5.38 2.24 -9.49
C VAL A 40 -6.01 0.93 -9.09
N GLN A 41 -5.44 -0.16 -9.55
CA GLN A 41 -5.72 -1.51 -9.06
C GLN A 41 -4.41 -2.08 -8.52
N LEU A 42 -4.27 -2.05 -7.21
CA LEU A 42 -3.08 -2.55 -6.55
C LEU A 42 -3.40 -3.88 -5.88
N THR A 43 -2.53 -4.85 -6.09
CA THR A 43 -2.60 -6.14 -5.42
C THR A 43 -1.38 -6.29 -4.54
N PHE A 44 -1.59 -6.53 -3.26
CA PHE A 44 -0.53 -6.84 -2.32
C PHE A 44 -0.55 -8.32 -2.01
N VAL A 45 0.59 -8.98 -2.20
CA VAL A 45 0.75 -10.43 -2.00
C VAL A 45 1.78 -10.68 -0.91
N ASN A 46 1.42 -11.43 0.10
CA ASN A 46 2.39 -11.87 1.10
C ASN A 46 2.98 -13.23 0.70
N ASN A 47 4.23 -13.23 0.27
CA ASN A 47 5.00 -14.43 -0.06
C ASN A 47 5.91 -14.89 1.07
N ASP A 48 5.73 -14.34 2.26
CA ASP A 48 6.59 -14.63 3.41
C ASP A 48 5.77 -15.31 4.51
N PHE A 49 6.44 -16.16 5.30
CA PHE A 49 5.74 -16.88 6.36
C PHE A 49 5.16 -15.99 7.44
N PRO A 50 5.88 -14.98 7.95
CA PRO A 50 5.27 -14.04 8.88
C PRO A 50 4.17 -13.22 8.23
N PRO A 51 3.16 -12.80 8.99
CA PRO A 51 2.19 -11.83 8.49
C PRO A 51 2.86 -10.51 8.13
N HIS A 52 2.36 -9.87 7.09
CA HIS A 52 2.83 -8.56 6.63
C HIS A 52 1.68 -7.66 6.27
N ASN A 53 1.89 -6.36 6.38
CA ASN A 53 1.02 -5.35 5.81
C ASN A 53 1.76 -4.57 4.73
N LEU A 54 1.01 -3.77 3.99
CA LEU A 54 1.56 -2.81 3.05
C LEU A 54 1.04 -1.44 3.43
N LEU A 55 1.94 -0.49 3.57
CA LEU A 55 1.60 0.92 3.78
C LEU A 55 2.09 1.73 2.60
N ILE A 56 1.19 2.47 1.98
CA ILE A 56 1.51 3.42 0.92
C ILE A 56 1.58 4.79 1.55
N VAL A 57 2.72 5.43 1.42
CA VAL A 57 3.01 6.68 2.14
C VAL A 57 3.34 7.80 1.16
N LYS A 58 3.25 9.02 1.66
CA LYS A 58 3.68 10.20 0.89
C LYS A 58 5.15 10.10 0.54
N PRO A 59 5.56 10.62 -0.63
CA PRO A 59 6.97 10.60 -1.02
C PRO A 59 7.89 11.19 0.05
N GLY A 60 9.00 10.51 0.31
CA GLY A 60 10.00 10.96 1.26
C GLY A 60 9.70 10.67 2.73
N THR A 61 8.58 10.00 3.05
CA THR A 61 8.19 9.74 4.45
C THR A 61 8.34 8.28 4.88
N ALA A 62 8.83 7.41 4.01
CA ALA A 62 8.85 5.97 4.30
C ALA A 62 9.63 5.61 5.56
N ASP A 63 10.81 6.18 5.74
CA ASP A 63 11.65 5.88 6.91
C ASP A 63 11.00 6.38 8.20
N GLU A 64 10.42 7.56 8.17
CA GLU A 64 9.72 8.13 9.33
C GLU A 64 8.52 7.27 9.73
N VAL A 65 7.71 6.86 8.75
CA VAL A 65 6.55 6.01 9.01
C VAL A 65 6.99 4.65 9.52
N ALA A 66 8.05 4.07 8.97
CA ALA A 66 8.59 2.80 9.45
C ALA A 66 9.04 2.90 10.92
N ASN A 67 9.70 3.98 11.29
CA ASN A 67 10.12 4.21 12.68
C ASN A 67 8.92 4.37 13.61
N LEU A 68 7.87 5.06 13.19
CA LEU A 68 6.64 5.18 13.97
C LEU A 68 5.96 3.81 14.14
N ALA A 69 5.98 2.97 13.12
CA ALA A 69 5.43 1.62 13.22
C ALA A 69 6.18 0.77 14.24
N ILE A 70 7.51 0.84 14.23
CA ILE A 70 8.34 0.13 15.19
C ILE A 70 8.05 0.60 16.62
N GLN A 71 7.79 1.87 16.81
CA GLN A 71 7.48 2.45 18.13
C GLN A 71 6.15 1.95 18.71
N LEU A 72 5.30 1.32 17.92
CA LEU A 72 4.08 0.69 18.45
C LEU A 72 4.39 -0.47 19.38
N ALA A 73 5.54 -1.12 19.21
CA ALA A 73 6.04 -2.18 20.10
C ALA A 73 4.95 -3.23 20.41
N ASN A 74 4.60 -3.38 21.67
CA ASN A 74 3.61 -4.38 22.10
C ASN A 74 2.21 -4.15 21.54
N ASP A 75 1.89 -2.97 21.08
CA ASP A 75 0.60 -2.64 20.45
C ASP A 75 0.60 -2.87 18.95
N GLY A 76 1.74 -3.29 18.38
CA GLY A 76 1.90 -3.41 16.94
C GLY A 76 0.83 -4.28 16.27
N PHE A 77 0.66 -5.51 16.73
CA PHE A 77 -0.34 -6.41 16.14
C PHE A 77 -1.76 -5.92 16.33
N LYS A 78 -2.07 -5.36 17.48
CA LYS A 78 -3.39 -4.79 17.77
C LYS A 78 -3.73 -3.66 16.81
N LYS A 79 -2.75 -2.87 16.42
CA LYS A 79 -2.91 -1.74 15.51
C LYS A 79 -2.53 -2.08 14.07
N GLN A 80 -2.34 -3.35 13.74
CA GLN A 80 -1.95 -3.80 12.42
C GLN A 80 -0.63 -3.17 11.94
N TRP A 81 0.24 -2.83 12.88
CA TRP A 81 1.50 -2.12 12.63
C TRP A 81 1.31 -0.86 11.79
N ARG A 82 0.16 -0.23 11.91
CA ARG A 82 -0.18 1.01 11.23
C ARG A 82 -0.19 2.15 12.22
N PRO A 83 0.83 3.02 12.24
CA PRO A 83 0.85 4.18 13.12
C PRO A 83 -0.19 5.20 12.67
N ASP A 84 -0.62 6.03 13.61
CA ASP A 84 -1.55 7.12 13.34
C ASP A 84 -0.78 8.33 12.82
N THR A 85 -0.71 8.47 11.52
CA THR A 85 -0.03 9.58 10.86
C THR A 85 -0.71 9.91 9.54
N PRO A 86 -0.83 11.21 9.19
CA PRO A 86 -1.41 11.62 7.93
C PRO A 86 -0.54 11.29 6.71
N ASP A 87 0.70 10.84 6.93
CA ASP A 87 1.61 10.47 5.85
C ASP A 87 1.25 9.13 5.22
N ILE A 88 0.41 8.34 5.85
CA ILE A 88 -0.11 7.10 5.27
C ILE A 88 -1.30 7.41 4.39
N LEU A 89 -1.16 7.14 3.10
CA LEU A 89 -2.23 7.35 2.11
C LEU A 89 -3.18 6.17 2.07
N TRP A 90 -2.66 4.97 2.25
CA TRP A 90 -3.43 3.74 2.27
C TRP A 90 -2.64 2.67 3.00
N GLY A 91 -3.34 1.77 3.66
CA GLY A 91 -2.70 0.63 4.33
C GLY A 91 -3.58 -0.60 4.30
N SER A 92 -2.96 -1.76 4.10
CA SER A 92 -3.65 -3.04 4.27
C SER A 92 -3.71 -3.42 5.74
N THR A 93 -4.59 -4.36 6.06
CA THR A 93 -4.47 -5.13 7.29
C THR A 93 -3.27 -6.07 7.19
N MET A 94 -2.91 -6.68 8.30
CA MET A 94 -1.93 -7.77 8.27
C MET A 94 -2.54 -8.95 7.52
N ILE A 95 -1.81 -9.51 6.59
CA ILE A 95 -2.23 -10.70 5.84
C ILE A 95 -1.21 -11.81 6.01
N ASP A 96 -1.71 -13.04 6.00
CA ASP A 96 -0.90 -14.23 6.22
C ASP A 96 -0.22 -14.71 4.95
N TYR A 97 0.61 -15.73 5.09
CA TYR A 97 1.34 -16.33 3.98
C TYR A 97 0.38 -16.73 2.84
N GLU A 98 0.75 -16.35 1.63
CA GLU A 98 0.00 -16.60 0.39
C GLU A 98 -1.33 -15.84 0.27
N GLU A 99 -1.69 -15.04 1.25
CA GLU A 99 -2.86 -14.17 1.15
C GLU A 99 -2.60 -12.94 0.28
N LYS A 100 -3.69 -12.37 -0.23
CA LYS A 100 -3.67 -11.17 -1.06
C LYS A 100 -4.62 -10.13 -0.50
N SER A 101 -4.27 -8.88 -0.69
CA SER A 101 -5.14 -7.74 -0.41
C SER A 101 -5.22 -6.88 -1.67
N PHE A 102 -6.40 -6.35 -1.94
CA PHE A 102 -6.64 -5.57 -3.15
C PHE A 102 -7.09 -4.17 -2.80
N ILE A 103 -6.63 -3.20 -3.58
CA ILE A 103 -7.16 -1.85 -3.52
C ILE A 103 -7.51 -1.37 -4.92
N ARG A 104 -8.63 -0.69 -5.00
CA ARG A 104 -9.04 0.04 -6.19
C ARG A 104 -9.38 1.46 -5.78
N CYS A 105 -8.67 2.40 -6.33
CA CYS A 105 -8.86 3.80 -5.99
C CYS A 105 -8.48 4.68 -7.18
N ARG A 106 -8.67 5.99 -7.01
CA ARG A 106 -8.19 6.96 -7.97
C ARG A 106 -6.95 7.64 -7.39
N ALA A 107 -5.91 7.77 -8.20
CA ALA A 107 -4.72 8.49 -7.78
C ALA A 107 -5.06 9.96 -7.60
N ILE A 108 -4.67 10.52 -6.47
CA ILE A 108 -4.86 11.93 -6.16
C ILE A 108 -3.49 12.62 -6.08
N ARG A 109 -3.51 13.92 -6.33
CA ARG A 109 -2.31 14.72 -6.21
C ARG A 109 -1.97 14.92 -4.74
N ILE A 110 -0.71 14.70 -4.42
CA ILE A 110 -0.17 14.95 -3.10
C ILE A 110 0.61 16.25 -3.18
N LEU A 111 0.22 17.20 -2.38
CA LEU A 111 0.89 18.50 -2.31
C LEU A 111 1.86 18.55 -1.13
#